data_d0e2ef8163f067c99c39a41f88497fa3
#
_entry.id   d0e2ef8163f067c99c39a41f88497fa3
#
_cell.length_a   1.000
_cell.length_b   1.000
_cell.length_c   1.000
_cell.angle_alpha   90.00
_cell.angle_beta   90.00
_cell.angle_gamma   90.00
#
_symmetry.space_group_name_H-M   'P 1'
#
loop_
_entity.id
_entity.type
_entity.pdbx_description
1 polymer ?
#
loop_
_entity_poly.entity_id
_entity_poly.type
_entity_poly.pdbx_seq_one_letter_code
_entity_poly.pdbx_strand_id
1 'polypeptide(L)'
;MNVAIVGTGYVGLVSGTCFAEMGANVTCVDVDAQKIQKLKDGIMPIYEPGLEELVKRNVEYGRLQFTTDLTEVLDDVEVVFSAVGTPPDEDGSADLKYVLAVAKQFGQNINKYTILVTKSTVPVGTAQKVKAAIQAELDKRGVKVPFDVASNPEFLKEGAAIKDFMSPDRVVVGTESEKAKEVMTRLYKPFLINNFRVIFMDIPSAEMTKYAANAMLATRISFMNDIANLCERVGANVDSVRKGIGTDTRIGTKFLYAGCGYGGSCFPKDVKALVHTGLENDYHMEVIEAVERVNEKQKSIVYDKIIKAAGTVKGKTIAVIGLAFKPETDDMREAPALVVIDKLLKDGAKVRVFDPVAMDECKRRIGDAVTYCKNMYDAADGADVFALMTEWRQFRMPSWNVIQKVMTGNIVVDGRNIYDRKELEEMGFVYTRIGEK
;
A
#
# COMPACT_ATOMS: atom_id res chain seq x y z
N MET A 1 -24.80 -13.20 9.33
CA MET A 1 -23.56 -13.98 9.32
C MET A 1 -22.60 -13.33 10.31
N ASN A 2 -21.99 -14.10 11.20
CA ASN A 2 -21.06 -13.60 12.19
C ASN A 2 -19.62 -13.88 11.75
N VAL A 3 -18.77 -12.86 11.80
CA VAL A 3 -17.40 -12.89 11.28
C VAL A 3 -16.45 -12.29 12.33
N ALA A 4 -15.32 -12.93 12.56
CA ALA A 4 -14.23 -12.31 13.30
C ALA A 4 -13.07 -11.93 12.36
N ILE A 5 -12.42 -10.80 12.63
CA ILE A 5 -11.24 -10.36 11.89
C ILE A 5 -10.13 -10.08 12.88
N VAL A 6 -9.07 -10.86 12.82
CA VAL A 6 -7.90 -10.73 13.69
C VAL A 6 -6.85 -9.87 13.00
N GLY A 7 -6.52 -8.78 13.66
CA GLY A 7 -5.68 -7.69 13.16
C GLY A 7 -6.52 -6.48 12.73
N THR A 8 -6.31 -5.33 13.39
CA THR A 8 -6.98 -4.06 13.08
C THR A 8 -6.03 -3.08 12.38
N GLY A 9 -5.12 -3.61 11.58
CA GLY A 9 -4.35 -2.85 10.62
C GLY A 9 -5.21 -2.42 9.43
N TYR A 10 -4.57 -1.89 8.40
CA TYR A 10 -5.25 -1.35 7.23
C TYR A 10 -6.24 -2.36 6.62
N VAL A 11 -5.76 -3.55 6.28
CA VAL A 11 -6.57 -4.60 5.62
C VAL A 11 -7.71 -5.08 6.53
N GLY A 12 -7.42 -5.35 7.80
CA GLY A 12 -8.41 -5.91 8.71
C GLY A 12 -9.51 -4.93 9.07
N LEU A 13 -9.17 -3.69 9.39
CA LEU A 13 -10.16 -2.68 9.77
C LEU A 13 -11.06 -2.30 8.58
N VAL A 14 -10.48 -2.08 7.39
CA VAL A 14 -11.28 -1.80 6.18
C VAL A 14 -12.19 -2.97 5.83
N SER A 15 -11.64 -4.21 5.83
CA SER A 15 -12.45 -5.39 5.50
C SER A 15 -13.58 -5.61 6.48
N GLY A 16 -13.31 -5.50 7.79
CA GLY A 16 -14.32 -5.66 8.84
C GLY A 16 -15.43 -4.62 8.74
N THR A 17 -15.05 -3.38 8.54
CA THR A 17 -16.01 -2.27 8.37
C THR A 17 -16.87 -2.48 7.12
N CYS A 18 -16.30 -2.88 6.00
CA CYS A 18 -17.04 -3.11 4.77
C CYS A 18 -17.97 -4.35 4.86
N PHE A 19 -17.56 -5.43 5.53
CA PHE A 19 -18.47 -6.55 5.80
C PHE A 19 -19.64 -6.12 6.71
N ALA A 20 -19.37 -5.34 7.75
CA ALA A 20 -20.41 -4.81 8.64
C ALA A 20 -21.39 -3.90 7.88
N GLU A 21 -20.89 -3.06 6.98
CA GLU A 21 -21.70 -2.19 6.13
C GLU A 21 -22.66 -2.98 5.23
N MET A 22 -22.24 -4.17 4.78
CA MET A 22 -23.10 -5.08 4.01
C MET A 22 -24.01 -5.99 4.88
N GLY A 23 -24.05 -5.76 6.20
CA GLY A 23 -25.00 -6.39 7.10
C GLY A 23 -24.47 -7.63 7.83
N ALA A 24 -23.18 -7.94 7.76
CA ALA A 24 -22.58 -8.95 8.62
C ALA A 24 -22.40 -8.40 10.05
N ASN A 25 -22.48 -9.26 11.07
CA ASN A 25 -22.03 -8.94 12.43
C ASN A 25 -20.53 -9.24 12.50
N VAL A 26 -19.73 -8.21 12.69
CA VAL A 26 -18.28 -8.31 12.65
C VAL A 26 -17.67 -7.93 13.97
N THR A 27 -16.78 -8.76 14.48
CA THR A 27 -15.92 -8.41 15.60
C THR A 27 -14.46 -8.35 15.13
N CYS A 28 -13.87 -7.17 15.21
CA CYS A 28 -12.45 -6.98 14.96
C CYS A 28 -11.66 -7.20 16.24
N VAL A 29 -10.63 -8.03 16.16
CA VAL A 29 -9.79 -8.47 17.28
C VAL A 29 -8.37 -7.98 17.06
N ASP A 30 -7.76 -7.36 18.07
CA ASP A 30 -6.34 -6.99 18.04
C ASP A 30 -5.73 -7.11 19.44
N VAL A 31 -4.53 -7.65 19.55
CA VAL A 31 -3.83 -7.81 20.84
C VAL A 31 -3.42 -6.48 21.48
N ASP A 32 -3.38 -5.40 20.69
CA ASP A 32 -3.06 -4.06 21.17
C ASP A 32 -4.29 -3.42 21.85
N ALA A 33 -4.31 -3.47 23.16
CA ALA A 33 -5.41 -2.91 23.97
C ALA A 33 -5.59 -1.40 23.80
N GLN A 34 -4.50 -0.65 23.56
CA GLN A 34 -4.59 0.80 23.36
C GLN A 34 -5.24 1.12 22.01
N LYS A 35 -4.90 0.35 20.99
CA LYS A 35 -5.49 0.47 19.66
C LYS A 35 -6.98 0.12 19.67
N ILE A 36 -7.35 -0.97 20.36
CA ILE A 36 -8.77 -1.36 20.55
C ILE A 36 -9.53 -0.28 21.33
N GLN A 37 -8.94 0.30 22.37
CA GLN A 37 -9.59 1.38 23.10
C GLN A 37 -9.80 2.62 22.23
N LYS A 38 -8.80 3.04 21.46
CA LYS A 38 -8.94 4.15 20.49
C LYS A 38 -10.08 3.89 19.50
N LEU A 39 -10.18 2.67 18.94
CA LEU A 39 -11.26 2.30 18.03
C LEU A 39 -12.64 2.38 18.71
N LYS A 40 -12.76 1.93 19.96
CA LYS A 40 -13.99 2.07 20.76
C LYS A 40 -14.35 3.53 21.02
N ASP A 41 -13.35 4.39 21.16
CA ASP A 41 -13.50 5.84 21.32
C ASP A 41 -13.73 6.59 20.00
N GLY A 42 -13.80 5.86 18.87
CA GLY A 42 -14.01 6.42 17.52
C GLY A 42 -12.77 7.06 16.90
N ILE A 43 -11.57 6.77 17.44
CA ILE A 43 -10.29 7.28 16.93
C ILE A 43 -9.67 6.25 15.99
N MET A 44 -9.50 6.62 14.72
CA MET A 44 -8.96 5.72 13.70
C MET A 44 -7.43 5.60 13.80
N PRO A 45 -6.88 4.36 13.79
CA PRO A 45 -5.43 4.14 13.82
C PRO A 45 -4.75 4.28 12.44
N ILE A 46 -5.54 4.46 11.39
CA ILE A 46 -5.09 4.57 10.00
C ILE A 46 -5.86 5.69 9.29
N TYR A 47 -5.23 6.28 8.29
CA TYR A 47 -5.90 7.22 7.40
C TYR A 47 -6.44 6.48 6.17
N GLU A 48 -7.76 6.52 5.97
CA GLU A 48 -8.45 6.07 4.75
C GLU A 48 -9.70 6.93 4.57
N PRO A 49 -9.87 7.61 3.41
CA PRO A 49 -11.03 8.46 3.17
C PRO A 49 -12.37 7.75 3.39
N GLY A 50 -13.22 8.30 4.25
CA GLY A 50 -14.56 7.78 4.56
C GLY A 50 -14.61 6.61 5.55
N LEU A 51 -13.47 6.09 6.02
CA LEU A 51 -13.45 4.95 6.94
C LEU A 51 -14.04 5.31 8.32
N GLU A 52 -13.70 6.47 8.87
CA GLU A 52 -14.15 6.90 10.19
C GLU A 52 -15.67 6.95 10.27
N GLU A 53 -16.33 7.53 9.26
CA GLU A 53 -17.79 7.61 9.20
C GLU A 53 -18.45 6.24 9.12
N LEU A 54 -17.86 5.31 8.32
CA LEU A 54 -18.37 3.95 8.20
C LEU A 54 -18.20 3.16 9.50
N VAL A 55 -17.07 3.30 10.18
CA VAL A 55 -16.81 2.65 11.48
C VAL A 55 -17.83 3.14 12.50
N LYS A 56 -17.97 4.45 12.70
CA LYS A 56 -18.91 5.03 13.67
C LYS A 56 -20.34 4.55 13.42
N ARG A 57 -20.80 4.61 12.19
CA ARG A 57 -22.16 4.17 11.80
C ARG A 57 -22.39 2.68 12.12
N ASN A 58 -21.44 1.81 11.81
CA ASN A 58 -21.60 0.37 12.03
C ASN A 58 -21.46 -0.03 13.50
N VAL A 59 -20.69 0.73 14.29
CA VAL A 59 -20.67 0.59 15.76
C VAL A 59 -22.02 0.99 16.36
N GLU A 60 -22.59 2.12 15.94
CA GLU A 60 -23.93 2.56 16.40
C GLU A 60 -25.04 1.55 16.06
N TYR A 61 -24.95 0.91 14.90
CA TYR A 61 -25.91 -0.13 14.51
C TYR A 61 -25.63 -1.50 15.16
N GLY A 62 -24.60 -1.62 16.00
CA GLY A 62 -24.23 -2.86 16.68
C GLY A 62 -23.68 -3.96 15.76
N ARG A 63 -23.34 -3.64 14.52
CA ARG A 63 -22.79 -4.58 13.53
C ARG A 63 -21.26 -4.67 13.53
N LEU A 64 -20.56 -3.70 14.12
CA LEU A 64 -19.12 -3.68 14.24
C LEU A 64 -18.72 -3.53 15.69
N GLN A 65 -17.92 -4.45 16.19
CA GLN A 65 -17.43 -4.49 17.56
C GLN A 65 -15.92 -4.69 17.58
N PHE A 66 -15.29 -4.36 18.73
CA PHE A 66 -13.84 -4.46 18.92
C PHE A 66 -13.52 -5.16 20.24
N THR A 67 -12.62 -6.13 20.20
CA THR A 67 -12.13 -6.83 21.41
C THR A 67 -10.65 -7.14 21.31
N THR A 68 -10.02 -7.44 22.44
CA THR A 68 -8.63 -7.95 22.49
C THR A 68 -8.56 -9.47 22.52
N ASP A 69 -9.68 -10.15 22.70
CA ASP A 69 -9.74 -11.60 22.90
C ASP A 69 -10.60 -12.30 21.83
N LEU A 70 -9.94 -13.09 20.98
CA LEU A 70 -10.62 -13.90 19.97
C LEU A 70 -11.56 -14.95 20.57
N THR A 71 -11.27 -15.43 21.79
CA THR A 71 -12.06 -16.50 22.42
C THR A 71 -13.48 -16.07 22.74
N GLU A 72 -13.72 -14.77 22.98
CA GLU A 72 -15.05 -14.23 23.25
C GLU A 72 -16.06 -14.42 22.10
N VAL A 73 -15.58 -14.65 20.90
CA VAL A 73 -16.43 -14.66 19.68
C VAL A 73 -16.38 -15.97 18.90
N LEU A 74 -15.44 -16.88 19.20
CA LEU A 74 -15.24 -18.12 18.42
C LEU A 74 -16.46 -19.03 18.37
N ASP A 75 -17.23 -19.10 19.45
CA ASP A 75 -18.42 -19.94 19.50
C ASP A 75 -19.59 -19.41 18.65
N ASP A 76 -19.56 -18.14 18.27
CA ASP A 76 -20.63 -17.49 17.52
C ASP A 76 -20.29 -17.32 16.03
N VAL A 77 -18.99 -17.25 15.66
CA VAL A 77 -18.58 -16.94 14.28
C VAL A 77 -18.54 -18.18 13.39
N GLU A 78 -18.78 -17.96 12.09
CA GLU A 78 -18.66 -18.97 11.03
C GLU A 78 -17.31 -18.88 10.32
N VAL A 79 -16.72 -17.68 10.29
CA VAL A 79 -15.47 -17.37 9.61
C VAL A 79 -14.59 -16.47 10.49
N VAL A 80 -13.33 -16.83 10.60
CA VAL A 80 -12.28 -16.01 11.20
C VAL A 80 -11.30 -15.61 10.10
N PHE A 81 -11.11 -14.31 9.87
CA PHE A 81 -10.06 -13.80 8.99
C PHE A 81 -8.81 -13.48 9.80
N SER A 82 -7.68 -13.98 9.36
CA SER A 82 -6.35 -13.54 9.80
C SER A 82 -5.88 -12.42 8.87
N ALA A 83 -5.90 -11.19 9.36
CA ALA A 83 -5.47 -9.98 8.68
C ALA A 83 -4.31 -9.29 9.43
N VAL A 84 -3.49 -10.08 10.10
CA VAL A 84 -2.33 -9.64 10.87
C VAL A 84 -1.16 -9.25 9.96
N GLY A 85 -0.24 -8.44 10.50
CA GLY A 85 0.95 -8.03 9.75
C GLY A 85 1.86 -9.21 9.40
N THR A 86 2.48 -9.12 8.23
CA THR A 86 3.54 -10.02 7.75
C THR A 86 4.75 -9.16 7.39
N PRO A 87 5.47 -8.60 8.40
CA PRO A 87 6.62 -7.75 8.14
C PRO A 87 7.72 -8.56 7.43
N PRO A 88 8.59 -7.90 6.66
CA PRO A 88 9.76 -8.58 6.11
C PRO A 88 10.72 -8.96 7.25
N ASP A 89 11.31 -10.15 7.16
CA ASP A 89 12.43 -10.57 7.98
C ASP A 89 13.75 -10.00 7.41
N GLU A 90 14.85 -10.15 8.12
CA GLU A 90 16.18 -9.63 7.71
C GLU A 90 16.66 -10.18 6.35
N ASP A 91 16.26 -11.39 6.02
CA ASP A 91 16.59 -12.06 4.74
C ASP A 91 15.63 -11.70 3.59
N GLY A 92 14.61 -10.87 3.84
CA GLY A 92 13.58 -10.49 2.87
C GLY A 92 12.38 -11.41 2.81
N SER A 93 12.37 -12.52 3.56
CA SER A 93 11.20 -13.39 3.72
C SER A 93 10.07 -12.68 4.50
N ALA A 94 8.87 -13.26 4.48
CA ALA A 94 7.76 -12.76 5.30
C ALA A 94 7.76 -13.45 6.68
N ASP A 95 7.82 -12.67 7.76
CA ASP A 95 7.65 -13.20 9.11
C ASP A 95 6.21 -13.68 9.35
N LEU A 96 6.05 -14.97 9.54
CA LEU A 96 4.75 -15.64 9.74
C LEU A 96 4.36 -15.80 11.20
N LYS A 97 5.15 -15.29 12.16
CA LYS A 97 4.89 -15.52 13.59
C LYS A 97 3.49 -15.11 14.04
N TYR A 98 2.98 -13.99 13.53
CA TYR A 98 1.64 -13.52 13.88
C TYR A 98 0.54 -14.38 13.24
N VAL A 99 0.72 -14.80 12.00
CA VAL A 99 -0.22 -15.69 11.29
C VAL A 99 -0.32 -17.03 12.01
N LEU A 100 0.82 -17.61 12.39
CA LEU A 100 0.86 -18.88 13.14
C LEU A 100 0.36 -18.74 14.58
N ALA A 101 0.54 -17.58 15.22
CA ALA A 101 -0.05 -17.31 16.53
C ALA A 101 -1.58 -17.30 16.48
N VAL A 102 -2.18 -16.68 15.46
CA VAL A 102 -3.63 -16.72 15.21
C VAL A 102 -4.10 -18.17 14.99
N ALA A 103 -3.38 -18.93 14.16
CA ALA A 103 -3.72 -20.34 13.90
C ALA A 103 -3.70 -21.19 15.19
N LYS A 104 -2.70 -21.00 16.05
CA LYS A 104 -2.62 -21.68 17.36
C LYS A 104 -3.76 -21.27 18.26
N GLN A 105 -4.02 -19.98 18.45
CA GLN A 105 -5.12 -19.49 19.28
C GLN A 105 -6.47 -20.01 18.78
N PHE A 106 -6.67 -20.04 17.46
CA PHE A 106 -7.85 -20.63 16.84
C PHE A 106 -7.98 -22.11 17.19
N GLY A 107 -6.94 -22.95 16.98
CA GLY A 107 -6.95 -24.38 17.29
C GLY A 107 -7.13 -24.68 18.80
N GLN A 108 -6.62 -23.83 19.69
CA GLN A 108 -6.78 -23.94 21.13
C GLN A 108 -8.23 -23.76 21.60
N ASN A 109 -9.06 -23.06 20.82
CA ASN A 109 -10.34 -22.56 21.34
C ASN A 109 -11.56 -22.95 20.48
N ILE A 110 -11.41 -23.40 19.25
CA ILE A 110 -12.58 -23.79 18.44
C ILE A 110 -13.29 -25.02 19.02
N ASN A 111 -14.64 -24.98 19.04
CA ASN A 111 -15.51 -26.04 19.53
C ASN A 111 -16.53 -26.49 18.48
N LYS A 112 -16.66 -25.77 17.38
CA LYS A 112 -17.55 -26.09 16.25
C LYS A 112 -16.82 -25.87 14.92
N TYR A 113 -17.44 -26.34 13.84
CA TYR A 113 -16.92 -26.06 12.51
C TYR A 113 -16.80 -24.56 12.24
N THR A 114 -15.61 -24.12 11.98
CA THR A 114 -15.27 -22.73 11.67
C THR A 114 -14.18 -22.71 10.60
N ILE A 115 -14.18 -21.71 9.74
CA ILE A 115 -13.18 -21.53 8.68
C ILE A 115 -12.18 -20.49 9.14
N LEU A 116 -10.87 -20.80 9.11
CA LEU A 116 -9.81 -19.79 9.23
C LEU A 116 -9.34 -19.36 7.85
N VAL A 117 -9.51 -18.10 7.54
CA VAL A 117 -9.17 -17.50 6.25
C VAL A 117 -7.95 -16.59 6.41
N THR A 118 -6.88 -16.87 5.71
CA THR A 118 -5.71 -15.98 5.63
C THR A 118 -6.00 -14.88 4.61
N LYS A 119 -6.11 -13.65 5.08
CA LYS A 119 -6.28 -12.46 4.26
C LYS A 119 -4.97 -11.69 4.07
N SER A 120 -4.04 -11.82 5.01
CA SER A 120 -2.67 -11.30 4.91
C SER A 120 -1.96 -11.84 3.67
N THR A 121 -1.08 -11.04 3.08
CA THR A 121 -0.19 -11.49 2.01
C THR A 121 0.89 -12.39 2.60
N VAL A 122 0.89 -13.65 2.22
CA VAL A 122 1.76 -14.70 2.77
C VAL A 122 2.41 -15.51 1.66
N PRO A 123 3.63 -16.05 1.86
CA PRO A 123 4.29 -16.94 0.91
C PRO A 123 3.46 -18.19 0.61
N VAL A 124 3.66 -18.74 -0.58
CA VAL A 124 3.03 -20.01 -1.00
C VAL A 124 3.42 -21.12 -0.03
N GLY A 125 2.43 -21.92 0.38
CA GLY A 125 2.59 -23.00 1.38
C GLY A 125 2.29 -22.56 2.81
N THR A 126 1.95 -21.29 3.05
CA THR A 126 1.59 -20.81 4.40
C THR A 126 0.34 -21.48 4.93
N ALA A 127 -0.67 -21.71 4.09
CA ALA A 127 -1.90 -22.37 4.54
C ALA A 127 -1.66 -23.79 5.06
N GLN A 128 -0.69 -24.52 4.54
CA GLN A 128 -0.31 -25.84 5.08
C GLN A 128 0.27 -25.73 6.50
N LYS A 129 1.12 -24.71 6.74
CA LYS A 129 1.68 -24.40 8.07
C LYS A 129 0.56 -24.00 9.05
N VAL A 130 -0.39 -23.19 8.60
CA VAL A 130 -1.57 -22.79 9.38
C VAL A 130 -2.42 -24.01 9.74
N LYS A 131 -2.74 -24.88 8.78
CA LYS A 131 -3.51 -26.11 9.00
C LYS A 131 -2.82 -27.04 10.00
N ALA A 132 -1.50 -27.23 9.85
CA ALA A 132 -0.71 -28.04 10.78
C ALA A 132 -0.70 -27.45 12.19
N ALA A 133 -0.58 -26.12 12.33
CA ALA A 133 -0.60 -25.46 13.65
C ALA A 133 -1.96 -25.62 14.35
N ILE A 134 -3.07 -25.51 13.62
CA ILE A 134 -4.42 -25.73 14.16
C ILE A 134 -4.56 -27.19 14.61
N GLN A 135 -4.20 -28.16 13.76
CA GLN A 135 -4.32 -29.58 14.04
C GLN A 135 -3.51 -29.97 15.29
N ALA A 136 -2.28 -29.46 15.42
CA ALA A 136 -1.44 -29.71 16.57
C ALA A 136 -2.08 -29.27 17.90
N GLU A 137 -2.81 -28.15 17.91
CA GLU A 137 -3.52 -27.68 19.11
C GLU A 137 -4.78 -28.53 19.39
N LEU A 138 -5.52 -28.98 18.37
CA LEU A 138 -6.64 -29.90 18.53
C LEU A 138 -6.18 -31.26 19.08
N ASP A 139 -5.06 -31.78 18.60
CA ASP A 139 -4.46 -33.02 19.05
C ASP A 139 -4.03 -32.94 20.53
N LYS A 140 -3.43 -31.82 20.94
CA LYS A 140 -3.10 -31.56 22.36
C LYS A 140 -4.33 -31.53 23.26
N ARG A 141 -5.45 -30.99 22.75
CA ARG A 141 -6.73 -30.98 23.48
C ARG A 141 -7.44 -32.34 23.47
N GLY A 142 -7.01 -33.29 22.65
CA GLY A 142 -7.65 -34.60 22.48
C GLY A 142 -9.05 -34.51 21.85
N VAL A 143 -9.33 -33.47 21.05
CA VAL A 143 -10.64 -33.23 20.44
C VAL A 143 -10.58 -33.33 18.92
N LYS A 144 -11.70 -33.71 18.31
CA LYS A 144 -11.88 -33.76 16.86
C LYS A 144 -12.92 -32.73 16.43
N VAL A 145 -12.49 -31.47 16.27
CA VAL A 145 -13.35 -30.40 15.77
C VAL A 145 -13.06 -30.21 14.29
N PRO A 146 -14.07 -30.31 13.40
CA PRO A 146 -13.84 -30.07 11.96
C PRO A 146 -13.57 -28.58 11.72
N PHE A 147 -12.63 -28.29 10.83
CA PHE A 147 -12.30 -26.95 10.38
C PHE A 147 -11.81 -26.96 8.94
N ASP A 148 -11.89 -25.82 8.28
CA ASP A 148 -11.25 -25.59 7.00
C ASP A 148 -10.30 -24.40 7.07
N VAL A 149 -9.30 -24.38 6.19
CA VAL A 149 -8.45 -23.23 5.92
C VAL A 149 -8.71 -22.75 4.50
N ALA A 150 -8.65 -21.42 4.33
CA ALA A 150 -8.74 -20.79 3.02
C ALA A 150 -7.74 -19.64 2.93
N SER A 151 -7.36 -19.28 1.71
CA SER A 151 -6.61 -18.08 1.38
C SER A 151 -7.53 -17.11 0.64
N ASN A 152 -7.63 -15.88 1.11
CA ASN A 152 -8.43 -14.84 0.47
C ASN A 152 -7.60 -13.55 0.38
N PRO A 153 -6.64 -13.51 -0.53
CA PRO A 153 -5.78 -12.34 -0.69
C PRO A 153 -6.61 -11.09 -1.02
N GLU A 154 -6.17 -9.95 -0.52
CA GLU A 154 -6.78 -8.66 -0.79
C GLU A 154 -6.07 -7.95 -1.95
N PHE A 155 -6.78 -7.04 -2.62
CA PHE A 155 -6.26 -6.21 -3.71
C PHE A 155 -6.63 -4.74 -3.49
N LEU A 156 -6.68 -4.34 -2.23
CA LEU A 156 -7.06 -2.99 -1.82
C LEU A 156 -5.93 -1.99 -2.13
N LYS A 157 -6.33 -0.79 -2.52
CA LYS A 157 -5.41 0.33 -2.70
C LYS A 157 -5.63 1.31 -1.54
N GLU A 158 -4.60 1.56 -0.75
CA GLU A 158 -4.64 2.63 0.25
C GLU A 158 -5.16 3.94 -0.37
N GLY A 159 -6.05 4.64 0.33
CA GLY A 159 -6.72 5.83 -0.19
C GLY A 159 -7.93 5.57 -1.10
N ALA A 160 -8.21 4.31 -1.45
CA ALA A 160 -9.39 3.88 -2.20
C ALA A 160 -9.88 2.49 -1.78
N ALA A 161 -9.47 2.01 -0.63
CA ALA A 161 -9.70 0.63 -0.20
C ALA A 161 -11.17 0.32 0.05
N ILE A 162 -11.93 1.26 0.60
CA ILE A 162 -13.38 1.10 0.77
C ILE A 162 -14.04 0.85 -0.59
N LYS A 163 -13.74 1.70 -1.58
CA LYS A 163 -14.27 1.55 -2.93
C LYS A 163 -13.89 0.21 -3.56
N ASP A 164 -12.61 -0.17 -3.43
CA ASP A 164 -12.11 -1.44 -3.98
C ASP A 164 -12.73 -2.65 -3.30
N PHE A 165 -13.04 -2.55 -2.00
CA PHE A 165 -13.71 -3.63 -1.27
C PHE A 165 -15.21 -3.73 -1.60
N MET A 166 -15.89 -2.56 -1.68
CA MET A 166 -17.33 -2.50 -1.94
C MET A 166 -17.68 -2.82 -3.39
N SER A 167 -16.76 -2.60 -4.32
CA SER A 167 -16.92 -2.86 -5.76
C SER A 167 -15.64 -3.47 -6.33
N PRO A 168 -15.30 -4.72 -5.94
CA PRO A 168 -14.04 -5.34 -6.34
C PRO A 168 -14.06 -5.75 -7.81
N ASP A 169 -12.91 -5.61 -8.50
CA ASP A 169 -12.72 -6.17 -9.84
C ASP A 169 -12.85 -7.71 -9.82
N ARG A 170 -12.43 -8.35 -8.74
CA ARG A 170 -12.56 -9.79 -8.46
C ARG A 170 -12.35 -10.07 -6.98
N VAL A 171 -12.87 -11.18 -6.52
CA VAL A 171 -12.55 -11.81 -5.23
C VAL A 171 -11.89 -13.15 -5.51
N VAL A 172 -10.68 -13.37 -4.99
CA VAL A 172 -9.94 -14.62 -5.12
C VAL A 172 -10.05 -15.41 -3.81
N VAL A 173 -10.43 -16.67 -3.90
CA VAL A 173 -10.52 -17.59 -2.75
C VAL A 173 -9.84 -18.90 -3.11
N GLY A 174 -8.76 -19.21 -2.40
CA GLY A 174 -8.11 -20.52 -2.43
C GLY A 174 -8.70 -21.42 -1.37
N THR A 175 -9.30 -22.52 -1.78
CA THR A 175 -9.79 -23.56 -0.87
C THR A 175 -10.07 -24.87 -1.60
N GLU A 176 -9.90 -25.99 -0.92
CA GLU A 176 -10.23 -27.32 -1.42
C GLU A 176 -11.61 -27.79 -0.93
N SER A 177 -12.22 -27.08 0.03
CA SER A 177 -13.48 -27.46 0.68
C SER A 177 -14.68 -26.85 -0.01
N GLU A 178 -15.61 -27.68 -0.48
CA GLU A 178 -16.90 -27.20 -1.04
C GLU A 178 -17.71 -26.42 0.00
N LYS A 179 -17.68 -26.85 1.25
CA LYS A 179 -18.35 -26.15 2.35
C LYS A 179 -17.76 -24.75 2.58
N ALA A 180 -16.43 -24.62 2.51
CA ALA A 180 -15.78 -23.31 2.58
C ALA A 180 -16.14 -22.43 1.38
N LYS A 181 -16.23 -22.99 0.15
CA LYS A 181 -16.69 -22.25 -1.04
C LYS A 181 -18.11 -21.71 -0.85
N GLU A 182 -19.03 -22.50 -0.32
CA GLU A 182 -20.41 -22.08 -0.06
C GLU A 182 -20.46 -20.92 0.95
N VAL A 183 -19.72 -21.02 2.07
CA VAL A 183 -19.68 -19.98 3.10
C VAL A 183 -19.06 -18.69 2.55
N MET A 184 -17.94 -18.78 1.84
CA MET A 184 -17.29 -17.62 1.23
C MET A 184 -18.14 -16.97 0.13
N THR A 185 -18.85 -17.77 -0.67
CA THR A 185 -19.82 -17.27 -1.65
C THR A 185 -20.92 -16.47 -0.96
N ARG A 186 -21.50 -17.01 0.11
CA ARG A 186 -22.55 -16.33 0.89
C ARG A 186 -22.06 -15.01 1.48
N LEU A 187 -20.84 -14.98 2.02
CA LEU A 187 -20.24 -13.78 2.59
C LEU A 187 -20.02 -12.68 1.55
N TYR A 188 -19.51 -13.04 0.36
CA TYR A 188 -19.22 -12.07 -0.70
C TYR A 188 -20.40 -11.75 -1.61
N LYS A 189 -21.51 -12.51 -1.52
CA LYS A 189 -22.69 -12.29 -2.37
C LYS A 189 -23.21 -10.85 -2.41
N PRO A 190 -23.26 -10.09 -1.29
CA PRO A 190 -23.73 -8.70 -1.30
C PRO A 190 -22.88 -7.76 -2.17
N PHE A 191 -21.61 -8.10 -2.41
CA PHE A 191 -20.66 -7.30 -3.20
C PHE A 191 -20.71 -7.63 -4.70
N LEU A 192 -21.49 -8.63 -5.11
CA LEU A 192 -21.49 -9.19 -6.46
C LEU A 192 -22.60 -8.65 -7.37
N ILE A 193 -23.21 -7.52 -7.01
CA ILE A 193 -24.39 -6.94 -7.68
C ILE A 193 -24.15 -6.66 -9.18
N ASN A 194 -22.90 -6.41 -9.57
CA ASN A 194 -22.53 -6.02 -10.94
C ASN A 194 -21.73 -7.08 -11.71
N ASN A 195 -22.09 -8.36 -11.61
CA ASN A 195 -21.40 -9.49 -12.28
C ASN A 195 -19.99 -9.80 -11.78
N PHE A 196 -19.62 -9.39 -10.59
CA PHE A 196 -18.35 -9.82 -10.00
C PHE A 196 -18.38 -11.33 -9.72
N ARG A 197 -17.24 -11.96 -9.96
CA ARG A 197 -17.10 -13.41 -9.69
C ARG A 197 -16.16 -13.60 -8.52
N VAL A 198 -16.54 -14.50 -7.62
CA VAL A 198 -15.57 -15.15 -6.76
C VAL A 198 -14.83 -16.18 -7.61
N ILE A 199 -13.54 -16.00 -7.74
CA ILE A 199 -12.67 -16.92 -8.47
C ILE A 199 -12.13 -17.91 -7.45
N PHE A 200 -12.64 -19.14 -7.50
CA PHE A 200 -12.14 -20.24 -6.68
C PHE A 200 -10.97 -20.93 -7.36
N MET A 201 -9.94 -21.23 -6.58
CA MET A 201 -8.76 -21.97 -7.03
C MET A 201 -8.16 -22.76 -5.85
N ASP A 202 -7.13 -23.54 -6.10
CA ASP A 202 -6.35 -24.16 -5.03
C ASP A 202 -5.64 -23.08 -4.19
N ILE A 203 -5.27 -23.42 -2.97
CA ILE A 203 -4.70 -22.46 -2.02
C ILE A 203 -3.34 -21.91 -2.50
N PRO A 204 -2.37 -22.73 -2.96
CA PRO A 204 -1.10 -22.25 -3.47
C PRO A 204 -1.25 -21.26 -4.62
N SER A 205 -2.19 -21.49 -5.54
CA SER A 205 -2.48 -20.56 -6.64
C SER A 205 -3.06 -19.23 -6.15
N ALA A 206 -3.91 -19.25 -5.11
CA ALA A 206 -4.45 -18.03 -4.52
C ALA A 206 -3.37 -17.20 -3.81
N GLU A 207 -2.49 -17.84 -3.04
CA GLU A 207 -1.33 -17.22 -2.40
C GLU A 207 -0.40 -16.60 -3.46
N MET A 208 -0.06 -17.33 -4.53
CA MET A 208 0.78 -16.85 -5.63
C MET A 208 0.12 -15.69 -6.40
N THR A 209 -1.19 -15.72 -6.61
CA THR A 209 -1.92 -14.69 -7.38
C THR A 209 -1.70 -13.29 -6.81
N LYS A 210 -1.64 -13.15 -5.49
CA LYS A 210 -1.37 -11.84 -4.85
C LYS A 210 0.01 -11.32 -5.20
N TYR A 211 1.04 -12.14 -5.06
CA TYR A 211 2.42 -11.76 -5.39
C TYR A 211 2.57 -11.45 -6.88
N ALA A 212 2.05 -12.31 -7.74
CA ALA A 212 2.11 -12.12 -9.18
C ALA A 212 1.41 -10.82 -9.63
N ALA A 213 0.25 -10.50 -9.05
CA ALA A 213 -0.46 -9.26 -9.34
C ALA A 213 0.37 -8.02 -8.95
N ASN A 214 0.90 -7.99 -7.72
CA ASN A 214 1.70 -6.86 -7.26
C ASN A 214 3.02 -6.74 -8.02
N ALA A 215 3.69 -7.85 -8.31
CA ALA A 215 4.91 -7.88 -9.10
C ALA A 215 4.68 -7.38 -10.54
N MET A 216 3.55 -7.76 -11.19
CA MET A 216 3.18 -7.25 -12.51
C MET A 216 2.97 -5.73 -12.50
N LEU A 217 2.27 -5.20 -11.49
CA LEU A 217 2.06 -3.75 -11.37
C LEU A 217 3.37 -3.00 -11.13
N ALA A 218 4.24 -3.52 -10.26
CA ALA A 218 5.58 -2.98 -10.03
C ALA A 218 6.44 -3.02 -11.31
N THR A 219 6.37 -4.12 -12.08
CA THR A 219 7.04 -4.28 -13.37
C THR A 219 6.63 -3.19 -14.34
N ARG A 220 5.34 -2.90 -14.48
CA ARG A 220 4.84 -1.85 -15.38
C ARG A 220 5.37 -0.46 -14.99
N ILE A 221 5.45 -0.15 -13.70
CA ILE A 221 6.02 1.13 -13.22
C ILE A 221 7.52 1.19 -13.51
N SER A 222 8.29 0.17 -13.14
CA SER A 222 9.73 0.15 -13.37
C SER A 222 10.07 0.14 -14.85
N PHE A 223 9.31 -0.60 -15.68
CA PHE A 223 9.47 -0.58 -17.13
C PHE A 223 9.30 0.84 -17.70
N MET A 224 8.23 1.55 -17.30
CA MET A 224 8.01 2.92 -17.78
C MET A 224 9.05 3.91 -17.26
N ASN A 225 9.56 3.71 -16.06
CA ASN A 225 10.66 4.53 -15.53
C ASN A 225 11.97 4.29 -16.30
N ASP A 226 12.28 3.05 -16.66
CA ASP A 226 13.46 2.72 -17.44
C ASP A 226 13.35 3.29 -18.86
N ILE A 227 12.19 3.16 -19.53
CA ILE A 227 11.89 3.82 -20.80
C ILE A 227 12.00 5.35 -20.69
N ALA A 228 11.49 5.95 -19.60
CA ALA A 228 11.58 7.40 -19.39
C ALA A 228 13.04 7.88 -19.31
N ASN A 229 13.87 7.16 -18.57
CA ASN A 229 15.30 7.47 -18.46
C ASN A 229 16.05 7.34 -19.81
N LEU A 230 15.62 6.41 -20.66
CA LEU A 230 16.15 6.31 -22.03
C LEU A 230 15.63 7.45 -22.92
N CYS A 231 14.34 7.80 -22.82
CA CYS A 231 13.75 8.92 -23.58
C CYS A 231 14.54 10.22 -23.40
N GLU A 232 14.95 10.55 -22.17
CA GLU A 232 15.77 11.75 -21.90
C GLU A 232 17.10 11.76 -22.64
N ARG A 233 17.70 10.60 -22.89
CA ARG A 233 19.00 10.46 -23.55
C ARG A 233 18.89 10.54 -25.06
N VAL A 234 17.81 9.99 -25.63
CA VAL A 234 17.61 9.93 -27.10
C VAL A 234 16.73 11.05 -27.64
N GLY A 235 16.21 11.94 -26.77
CA GLY A 235 15.36 13.06 -27.17
C GLY A 235 13.92 12.67 -27.48
N ALA A 236 13.44 11.54 -26.96
CA ALA A 236 12.04 11.15 -27.02
C ALA A 236 11.24 11.74 -25.83
N ASN A 237 9.92 11.73 -25.93
CA ASN A 237 9.00 12.16 -24.87
C ASN A 237 8.24 10.94 -24.32
N VAL A 238 8.38 10.66 -23.02
CA VAL A 238 7.79 9.47 -22.39
C VAL A 238 6.26 9.49 -22.40
N ASP A 239 5.61 10.65 -22.34
CA ASP A 239 4.15 10.72 -22.40
C ASP A 239 3.60 10.34 -23.77
N SER A 240 4.32 10.71 -24.83
CA SER A 240 4.00 10.30 -26.21
C SER A 240 4.19 8.79 -26.39
N VAL A 241 5.29 8.24 -25.85
CA VAL A 241 5.53 6.79 -25.83
C VAL A 241 4.43 6.07 -25.06
N ARG A 242 4.10 6.54 -23.84
CA ARG A 242 3.02 6.00 -23.00
C ARG A 242 1.68 5.98 -23.73
N LYS A 243 1.31 7.07 -24.38
CA LYS A 243 0.08 7.16 -25.18
C LYS A 243 0.10 6.14 -26.33
N GLY A 244 1.21 6.08 -27.06
CA GLY A 244 1.37 5.16 -28.19
C GLY A 244 1.20 3.70 -27.78
N ILE A 245 1.92 3.22 -26.77
CA ILE A 245 1.82 1.82 -26.32
C ILE A 245 0.52 1.54 -25.57
N GLY A 246 0.00 2.51 -24.80
CA GLY A 246 -1.19 2.33 -23.96
C GLY A 246 -2.50 2.23 -24.76
N THR A 247 -2.54 2.67 -26.01
CA THR A 247 -3.70 2.49 -26.93
C THR A 247 -3.81 1.08 -27.48
N ASP A 248 -2.74 0.27 -27.42
CA ASP A 248 -2.84 -1.16 -27.72
C ASP A 248 -3.63 -1.87 -26.63
N THR A 249 -4.75 -2.49 -27.00
CA THR A 249 -5.66 -3.19 -26.05
C THR A 249 -4.99 -4.34 -25.30
N ARG A 250 -3.93 -4.93 -25.85
CA ARG A 250 -3.13 -5.98 -25.20
C ARG A 250 -2.29 -5.42 -24.05
N ILE A 251 -1.97 -4.12 -24.07
CA ILE A 251 -1.17 -3.43 -23.06
C ILE A 251 -2.09 -2.66 -22.10
N GLY A 252 -2.98 -1.79 -22.63
CA GLY A 252 -3.84 -0.90 -21.86
C GLY A 252 -3.07 0.24 -21.18
N THR A 253 -3.79 1.22 -20.65
CA THR A 253 -3.23 2.50 -20.17
C THR A 253 -2.82 2.52 -18.70
N LYS A 254 -3.27 1.55 -17.89
CA LYS A 254 -3.09 1.57 -16.43
C LYS A 254 -1.65 1.21 -16.03
N PHE A 255 -1.12 1.90 -15.00
CA PHE A 255 0.23 1.67 -14.45
C PHE A 255 1.38 1.94 -15.43
N LEU A 256 1.17 2.81 -16.42
CA LEU A 256 2.19 3.21 -17.40
C LEU A 256 2.69 4.65 -17.17
N TYR A 257 2.65 5.15 -15.95
CA TYR A 257 3.12 6.50 -15.62
C TYR A 257 4.53 6.46 -15.08
N ALA A 258 5.44 7.18 -15.74
CA ALA A 258 6.78 7.42 -15.21
C ALA A 258 6.73 8.40 -14.05
N GLY A 259 7.61 8.21 -13.07
CA GLY A 259 7.70 9.02 -11.87
C GLY A 259 8.96 8.73 -11.07
N CYS A 260 9.00 9.18 -9.82
CA CYS A 260 10.15 9.02 -8.93
C CYS A 260 10.30 7.63 -8.30
N GLY A 261 9.63 6.61 -8.82
CA GLY A 261 9.61 5.24 -8.28
C GLY A 261 8.40 4.97 -7.40
N TYR A 262 8.23 3.69 -7.06
CA TYR A 262 7.18 3.25 -6.14
C TYR A 262 7.74 3.03 -4.73
N GLY A 263 6.85 3.20 -3.76
CA GLY A 263 7.05 2.92 -2.34
C GLY A 263 5.83 2.24 -1.75
N GLY A 264 5.57 2.50 -0.48
CA GLY A 264 4.46 1.95 0.28
C GLY A 264 4.77 0.59 0.88
N SER A 265 3.80 0.05 1.60
CA SER A 265 3.92 -1.20 2.36
C SER A 265 3.85 -2.47 1.52
N CYS A 266 3.34 -2.38 0.29
CA CYS A 266 2.99 -3.57 -0.50
C CYS A 266 4.05 -3.90 -1.55
N PHE A 267 4.24 -3.04 -2.57
CA PHE A 267 5.10 -3.39 -3.71
C PHE A 267 6.54 -3.72 -3.32
N PRO A 268 7.26 -2.90 -2.51
CA PRO A 268 8.63 -3.25 -2.17
C PRO A 268 8.74 -4.56 -1.42
N LYS A 269 7.85 -4.78 -0.44
CA LYS A 269 7.83 -6.00 0.36
C LYS A 269 7.49 -7.23 -0.48
N ASP A 270 6.44 -7.16 -1.30
CA ASP A 270 5.93 -8.31 -2.04
C ASP A 270 6.86 -8.71 -3.19
N VAL A 271 7.50 -7.73 -3.84
CA VAL A 271 8.55 -7.99 -4.85
C VAL A 271 9.73 -8.72 -4.22
N LYS A 272 10.24 -8.25 -3.08
CA LYS A 272 11.36 -8.89 -2.34
C LYS A 272 10.98 -10.30 -1.88
N ALA A 273 9.79 -10.47 -1.30
CA ALA A 273 9.31 -11.77 -0.85
C ALA A 273 9.14 -12.77 -2.00
N LEU A 274 8.70 -12.31 -3.18
CA LEU A 274 8.59 -13.18 -4.36
C LEU A 274 9.97 -13.62 -4.88
N VAL A 275 10.95 -12.72 -4.92
CA VAL A 275 12.35 -13.05 -5.27
C VAL A 275 12.90 -14.08 -4.27
N HIS A 276 12.70 -13.86 -2.97
CA HIS A 276 13.14 -14.79 -1.93
C HIS A 276 12.49 -16.17 -2.09
N THR A 277 11.19 -16.22 -2.34
CA THR A 277 10.46 -17.47 -2.61
C THR A 277 11.06 -18.21 -3.82
N GLY A 278 11.45 -17.49 -4.87
CA GLY A 278 12.18 -18.07 -6.01
C GLY A 278 13.47 -18.73 -5.56
N LEU A 279 14.31 -18.01 -4.81
CA LEU A 279 15.61 -18.51 -4.34
C LEU A 279 15.47 -19.72 -3.41
N GLU A 280 14.47 -19.75 -2.52
CA GLU A 280 14.17 -20.91 -1.69
C GLU A 280 13.79 -22.18 -2.50
N ASN A 281 13.39 -22.00 -3.76
CA ASN A 281 13.00 -23.06 -4.67
C ASN A 281 13.99 -23.21 -5.85
N ASP A 282 15.25 -22.81 -5.66
CA ASP A 282 16.32 -22.89 -6.66
C ASP A 282 15.97 -22.20 -8.00
N TYR A 283 15.18 -21.11 -7.94
CA TYR A 283 14.74 -20.39 -9.12
C TYR A 283 15.03 -18.88 -9.02
N HIS A 284 15.81 -18.35 -9.95
CA HIS A 284 16.09 -16.93 -10.06
C HIS A 284 14.97 -16.20 -10.81
N MET A 285 14.34 -15.24 -10.16
CA MET A 285 13.30 -14.41 -10.71
C MET A 285 13.90 -13.18 -11.46
N GLU A 286 14.64 -13.43 -12.55
CA GLU A 286 15.44 -12.42 -13.27
C GLU A 286 14.69 -11.12 -13.59
N VAL A 287 13.44 -11.22 -14.06
CA VAL A 287 12.61 -10.05 -14.38
C VAL A 287 12.30 -9.25 -13.12
N ILE A 288 11.93 -9.92 -12.04
CA ILE A 288 11.49 -9.27 -10.80
C ILE A 288 12.68 -8.65 -10.05
N GLU A 289 13.84 -9.31 -10.08
CA GLU A 289 15.10 -8.74 -9.58
C GLU A 289 15.51 -7.48 -10.35
N ALA A 290 15.32 -7.47 -11.68
CA ALA A 290 15.57 -6.28 -12.50
C ALA A 290 14.61 -5.14 -12.16
N VAL A 291 13.32 -5.43 -11.93
CA VAL A 291 12.29 -4.46 -11.51
C VAL A 291 12.69 -3.77 -10.21
N GLU A 292 13.15 -4.52 -9.22
CA GLU A 292 13.62 -3.97 -7.94
C GLU A 292 14.84 -3.06 -8.13
N ARG A 293 15.86 -3.53 -8.87
CA ARG A 293 17.06 -2.73 -9.15
C ARG A 293 16.74 -1.41 -9.87
N VAL A 294 15.80 -1.42 -10.83
CA VAL A 294 15.35 -0.21 -11.51
C VAL A 294 14.66 0.74 -10.55
N ASN A 295 13.77 0.22 -9.69
CA ASN A 295 13.05 1.05 -8.73
C ASN A 295 13.98 1.72 -7.70
N GLU A 296 14.94 0.97 -7.17
CA GLU A 296 15.91 1.52 -6.21
C GLU A 296 16.73 2.68 -6.82
N LYS A 297 17.14 2.56 -8.08
CA LYS A 297 17.79 3.67 -8.80
C LYS A 297 16.83 4.85 -9.00
N GLN A 298 15.58 4.56 -9.33
CA GLN A 298 14.56 5.57 -9.62
C GLN A 298 14.21 6.45 -8.43
N LYS A 299 14.27 5.93 -7.19
CA LYS A 299 14.01 6.71 -5.97
C LYS A 299 14.93 7.93 -5.82
N SER A 300 16.09 7.94 -6.47
CA SER A 300 17.04 9.06 -6.45
C SER A 300 16.89 10.05 -7.61
N ILE A 301 16.07 9.76 -8.61
CA ILE A 301 16.03 10.53 -9.87
C ILE A 301 15.71 12.02 -9.67
N VAL A 302 14.84 12.35 -8.72
CA VAL A 302 14.51 13.76 -8.43
C VAL A 302 15.69 14.48 -7.81
N TYR A 303 16.41 13.85 -6.90
CA TYR A 303 17.65 14.41 -6.35
C TYR A 303 18.68 14.67 -7.46
N ASP A 304 18.91 13.70 -8.37
CA ASP A 304 19.86 13.84 -9.47
C ASP A 304 19.47 15.01 -10.41
N LYS A 305 18.15 15.22 -10.64
CA LYS A 305 17.64 16.36 -11.40
C LYS A 305 17.83 17.70 -10.67
N ILE A 306 17.64 17.73 -9.36
CA ILE A 306 17.91 18.90 -8.54
C ILE A 306 19.40 19.29 -8.66
N ILE A 307 20.31 18.34 -8.49
CA ILE A 307 21.75 18.58 -8.61
C ILE A 307 22.11 19.06 -10.01
N LYS A 308 21.55 18.43 -11.05
CA LYS A 308 21.80 18.83 -12.45
C LYS A 308 21.34 20.27 -12.74
N ALA A 309 20.19 20.68 -12.20
CA ALA A 309 19.62 22.01 -12.45
C ALA A 309 20.25 23.09 -11.55
N ALA A 310 20.53 22.77 -10.28
CA ALA A 310 21.02 23.74 -9.28
C ALA A 310 22.57 23.80 -9.16
N GLY A 311 23.29 22.81 -9.72
CA GLY A 311 24.73 22.63 -9.54
C GLY A 311 25.08 22.11 -8.16
N THR A 312 25.04 22.95 -7.15
CA THR A 312 25.22 22.56 -5.73
C THR A 312 23.98 22.90 -4.93
N VAL A 313 23.67 22.08 -3.93
CA VAL A 313 22.57 22.33 -2.98
C VAL A 313 23.06 22.79 -1.61
N LYS A 314 24.37 22.81 -1.39
CA LYS A 314 24.95 23.24 -0.12
C LYS A 314 24.52 24.66 0.23
N GLY A 315 23.85 24.80 1.36
CA GLY A 315 23.32 26.09 1.85
C GLY A 315 22.05 26.57 1.16
N LYS A 316 21.60 25.90 0.08
CA LYS A 316 20.34 26.20 -0.62
C LYS A 316 19.13 25.65 0.13
N THR A 317 18.00 26.29 -0.08
CA THR A 317 16.70 25.86 0.46
C THR A 317 15.91 25.12 -0.60
N ILE A 318 15.50 23.91 -0.31
CA ILE A 318 14.74 23.04 -1.22
C ILE A 318 13.35 22.79 -0.62
N ALA A 319 12.31 23.20 -1.34
CA ALA A 319 10.93 22.88 -1.02
C ALA A 319 10.58 21.48 -1.57
N VAL A 320 10.28 20.53 -0.69
CA VAL A 320 9.85 19.18 -1.07
C VAL A 320 8.36 19.05 -0.82
N ILE A 321 7.58 18.87 -1.89
CA ILE A 321 6.13 18.90 -1.89
C ILE A 321 5.60 17.50 -2.15
N GLY A 322 4.86 16.96 -1.13
CA GLY A 322 4.43 15.57 -1.09
C GLY A 322 5.48 14.68 -0.44
N LEU A 323 5.07 13.94 0.58
CA LEU A 323 5.93 13.09 1.41
C LEU A 323 5.49 11.63 1.39
N ALA A 324 4.17 11.39 1.37
CA ALA A 324 3.60 10.06 1.21
C ALA A 324 4.00 9.45 -0.15
N PHE A 325 4.09 8.12 -0.22
CA PHE A 325 4.49 7.43 -1.45
C PHE A 325 3.51 7.64 -2.62
N LYS A 326 2.26 7.98 -2.33
CA LYS A 326 1.19 8.37 -3.29
C LYS A 326 0.15 9.24 -2.60
N PRO A 327 -0.79 9.89 -3.36
CA PRO A 327 -1.92 10.62 -2.77
C PRO A 327 -2.88 9.76 -1.95
N GLU A 328 -3.65 10.42 -1.09
CA GLU A 328 -4.75 9.87 -0.28
C GLU A 328 -4.30 8.83 0.77
N THR A 329 -3.04 8.94 1.24
CA THR A 329 -2.49 8.15 2.34
C THR A 329 -1.43 8.94 3.10
N ASP A 330 -1.20 8.58 4.37
CA ASP A 330 -0.09 9.06 5.19
C ASP A 330 1.14 8.13 5.14
N ASP A 331 1.05 7.02 4.38
CA ASP A 331 2.12 6.01 4.35
C ASP A 331 3.39 6.53 3.66
N MET A 332 4.47 6.59 4.43
CA MET A 332 5.80 6.99 3.97
C MET A 332 6.79 5.82 3.89
N ARG A 333 6.36 4.58 4.11
CA ARG A 333 7.26 3.41 3.99
C ARG A 333 7.83 3.33 2.59
N GLU A 334 9.14 3.19 2.49
CA GLU A 334 9.84 3.13 1.19
C GLU A 334 9.53 4.31 0.23
N ALA A 335 9.02 5.44 0.76
CA ALA A 335 8.66 6.59 -0.07
C ALA A 335 9.91 7.23 -0.69
N PRO A 336 9.92 7.52 -2.01
CA PRO A 336 11.02 8.20 -2.68
C PRO A 336 11.39 9.55 -2.06
N ALA A 337 10.42 10.26 -1.47
CA ALA A 337 10.65 11.52 -0.78
C ALA A 337 11.70 11.41 0.35
N LEU A 338 11.67 10.30 1.13
CA LEU A 338 12.64 10.07 2.19
C LEU A 338 14.06 9.93 1.64
N VAL A 339 14.23 9.23 0.51
CA VAL A 339 15.54 9.06 -0.13
C VAL A 339 16.09 10.41 -0.63
N VAL A 340 15.22 11.22 -1.23
CA VAL A 340 15.60 12.54 -1.75
C VAL A 340 15.95 13.48 -0.59
N ILE A 341 15.14 13.53 0.47
CA ILE A 341 15.38 14.37 1.65
C ILE A 341 16.72 13.99 2.32
N ASP A 342 16.96 12.68 2.53
CA ASP A 342 18.21 12.21 3.15
C ASP A 342 19.45 12.67 2.36
N LYS A 343 19.43 12.51 1.02
CA LYS A 343 20.54 12.95 0.15
C LYS A 343 20.73 14.46 0.19
N LEU A 344 19.65 15.24 0.12
CA LEU A 344 19.70 16.69 0.19
C LEU A 344 20.30 17.20 1.51
N LEU A 345 19.88 16.60 2.63
CA LEU A 345 20.42 16.94 3.96
C LEU A 345 21.91 16.59 4.08
N LYS A 346 22.33 15.41 3.57
CA LYS A 346 23.74 15.00 3.55
C LYS A 346 24.63 15.96 2.76
N ASP A 347 24.08 16.55 1.70
CA ASP A 347 24.80 17.54 0.88
C ASP A 347 24.70 18.97 1.43
N GLY A 348 24.11 19.14 2.61
CA GLY A 348 24.07 20.43 3.32
C GLY A 348 22.97 21.37 2.82
N ALA A 349 21.92 20.87 2.18
CA ALA A 349 20.74 21.66 1.86
C ALA A 349 19.88 21.91 3.11
N LYS A 350 19.11 23.00 3.09
CA LYS A 350 17.98 23.23 3.99
C LYS A 350 16.72 22.73 3.32
N VAL A 351 15.99 21.84 3.97
CA VAL A 351 14.79 21.22 3.39
C VAL A 351 13.54 21.73 4.09
N ARG A 352 12.59 22.23 3.33
CA ARG A 352 11.25 22.65 3.77
C ARG A 352 10.23 21.69 3.16
N VAL A 353 9.34 21.16 3.98
CA VAL A 353 8.44 20.08 3.54
C VAL A 353 6.98 20.44 3.74
N PHE A 354 6.13 19.93 2.83
CA PHE A 354 4.69 19.94 3.03
C PHE A 354 4.03 18.71 2.38
N ASP A 355 3.12 18.09 3.13
CA ASP A 355 2.20 17.06 2.67
C ASP A 355 0.84 17.27 3.35
N PRO A 356 -0.29 17.03 2.67
CA PRO A 356 -1.62 17.24 3.26
C PRO A 356 -1.93 16.35 4.47
N VAL A 357 -1.32 15.17 4.57
CA VAL A 357 -1.68 14.13 5.54
C VAL A 357 -0.46 13.54 6.26
N ALA A 358 0.69 13.41 5.58
CA ALA A 358 1.85 12.66 6.07
C ALA A 358 2.84 13.47 6.94
N MET A 359 2.47 14.69 7.39
CA MET A 359 3.39 15.54 8.15
C MET A 359 3.81 14.93 9.49
N ASP A 360 2.86 14.37 10.24
CA ASP A 360 3.13 13.74 11.54
C ASP A 360 3.96 12.46 11.37
N GLU A 361 3.66 11.67 10.34
CA GLU A 361 4.44 10.48 10.02
C GLU A 361 5.87 10.83 9.59
N CYS A 362 6.04 11.90 8.83
CA CYS A 362 7.36 12.41 8.48
C CYS A 362 8.14 12.82 9.74
N LYS A 363 7.51 13.57 10.64
CA LYS A 363 8.14 14.01 11.90
C LYS A 363 8.51 12.82 12.79
N ARG A 364 7.68 11.80 12.82
CA ARG A 364 7.98 10.54 13.54
C ARG A 364 9.23 9.83 13.00
N ARG A 365 9.47 9.90 11.67
CA ARG A 365 10.58 9.21 10.98
C ARG A 365 11.89 9.95 11.02
N ILE A 366 11.88 11.27 10.75
CA ILE A 366 13.09 12.06 10.55
C ILE A 366 13.24 13.22 11.56
N GLY A 367 12.31 13.31 12.53
CA GLY A 367 12.39 14.32 13.60
C GLY A 367 12.37 15.74 13.06
N ASP A 368 13.19 16.60 13.64
CA ASP A 368 13.30 18.02 13.30
C ASP A 368 14.43 18.31 12.29
N ALA A 369 14.81 17.31 11.48
CA ALA A 369 15.86 17.51 10.46
C ALA A 369 15.43 18.42 9.30
N VAL A 370 14.14 18.69 9.15
CA VAL A 370 13.52 19.51 8.12
C VAL A 370 12.60 20.57 8.73
N THR A 371 12.24 21.57 7.94
CA THR A 371 11.23 22.57 8.34
C THR A 371 9.86 22.13 7.87
N TYR A 372 8.92 21.93 8.79
CA TYR A 372 7.54 21.56 8.51
C TYR A 372 6.71 22.80 8.22
N CYS A 373 6.09 22.85 7.03
CA CYS A 373 5.39 24.02 6.52
C CYS A 373 3.87 23.81 6.55
N LYS A 374 3.09 24.92 6.58
CA LYS A 374 1.63 24.90 6.70
C LYS A 374 0.93 24.55 5.38
N ASN A 375 1.58 24.86 4.26
CA ASN A 375 1.09 24.60 2.91
C ASN A 375 2.26 24.69 1.92
N MET A 376 2.02 24.35 0.64
CA MET A 376 3.07 24.38 -0.38
C MET A 376 3.66 25.76 -0.65
N TYR A 377 2.90 26.85 -0.44
CA TYR A 377 3.40 28.21 -0.63
C TYR A 377 4.33 28.62 0.49
N ASP A 378 4.02 28.26 1.74
CA ASP A 378 4.92 28.40 2.87
C ASP A 378 6.20 27.55 2.68
N ALA A 379 6.08 26.34 2.13
CA ALA A 379 7.28 25.53 1.81
C ALA A 379 8.13 26.18 0.72
N ALA A 380 7.52 26.82 -0.26
CA ALA A 380 8.20 27.53 -1.36
C ALA A 380 8.85 28.85 -0.93
N ASP A 381 8.45 29.44 0.21
CA ASP A 381 8.99 30.71 0.66
C ASP A 381 10.49 30.65 0.95
N GLY A 382 11.26 31.47 0.24
CA GLY A 382 12.70 31.50 0.28
C GLY A 382 13.40 30.29 -0.36
N ALA A 383 12.67 29.39 -1.03
CA ALA A 383 13.25 28.23 -1.67
C ALA A 383 14.00 28.56 -2.96
N ASP A 384 15.14 27.90 -3.17
CA ASP A 384 15.89 27.92 -4.44
C ASP A 384 15.31 26.93 -5.46
N VAL A 385 14.74 25.82 -4.97
CA VAL A 385 14.16 24.75 -5.79
C VAL A 385 12.83 24.33 -5.20
N PHE A 386 11.84 24.14 -6.07
CA PHE A 386 10.55 23.52 -5.77
C PHE A 386 10.53 22.11 -6.38
N ALA A 387 10.45 21.07 -5.55
CA ALA A 387 10.49 19.66 -5.96
C ALA A 387 9.20 18.94 -5.60
N LEU A 388 8.46 18.45 -6.60
CA LEU A 388 7.25 17.68 -6.41
C LEU A 388 7.58 16.17 -6.32
N MET A 389 7.15 15.53 -5.22
CA MET A 389 7.35 14.09 -4.98
C MET A 389 6.06 13.27 -5.02
N THR A 390 4.92 13.87 -4.68
CA THR A 390 3.61 13.19 -4.64
C THR A 390 2.54 14.06 -5.28
N GLU A 391 1.78 13.46 -6.20
CA GLU A 391 0.83 14.17 -7.06
C GLU A 391 -0.55 14.37 -6.43
N TRP A 392 -0.62 14.93 -5.22
CA TRP A 392 -1.89 15.27 -4.58
C TRP A 392 -2.75 16.18 -5.47
N ARG A 393 -4.08 16.02 -5.39
CA ARG A 393 -5.00 16.82 -6.24
C ARG A 393 -4.80 18.31 -6.07
N GLN A 394 -4.59 18.76 -4.84
CA GLN A 394 -4.36 20.18 -4.52
C GLN A 394 -3.04 20.74 -5.05
N PHE A 395 -2.09 19.90 -5.48
CA PHE A 395 -0.82 20.32 -6.08
C PHE A 395 -0.89 20.47 -7.60
N ARG A 396 -2.01 20.04 -8.24
CA ARG A 396 -2.08 20.00 -9.70
C ARG A 396 -2.27 21.36 -10.36
N MET A 397 -2.85 22.32 -9.63
CA MET A 397 -3.10 23.69 -10.12
C MET A 397 -2.64 24.72 -9.08
N PRO A 398 -1.33 24.81 -8.78
CA PRO A 398 -0.83 25.81 -7.86
C PRO A 398 -0.89 27.22 -8.50
N SER A 399 -0.93 28.26 -7.66
CA SER A 399 -0.71 29.61 -8.15
C SER A 399 0.77 29.85 -8.38
N TRP A 400 1.24 29.61 -9.60
CA TRP A 400 2.64 29.83 -9.98
C TRP A 400 3.10 31.28 -9.77
N ASN A 401 2.21 32.26 -9.96
CA ASN A 401 2.50 33.66 -9.65
C ASN A 401 2.85 33.90 -8.16
N VAL A 402 2.22 33.15 -7.26
CA VAL A 402 2.55 33.23 -5.82
C VAL A 402 3.88 32.55 -5.56
N ILE A 403 4.07 31.33 -6.10
CA ILE A 403 5.31 30.55 -5.95
C ILE A 403 6.50 31.37 -6.47
N GLN A 404 6.40 31.96 -7.64
CA GLN A 404 7.44 32.80 -8.24
C GLN A 404 7.82 34.00 -7.35
N LYS A 405 6.85 34.61 -6.71
CA LYS A 405 7.07 35.78 -5.84
C LYS A 405 7.78 35.43 -4.52
N VAL A 406 7.52 34.24 -3.98
CA VAL A 406 8.04 33.84 -2.66
C VAL A 406 9.34 33.06 -2.75
N MET A 407 9.60 32.38 -3.88
CA MET A 407 10.88 31.68 -4.10
C MET A 407 12.05 32.65 -4.27
N THR A 408 13.22 32.26 -3.79
CA THR A 408 14.48 32.93 -4.07
C THR A 408 15.07 32.50 -5.42
N GLY A 409 14.91 31.22 -5.76
CA GLY A 409 15.30 30.66 -7.04
C GLY A 409 14.13 30.48 -7.99
N ASN A 410 14.36 29.83 -9.13
CA ASN A 410 13.37 29.62 -10.17
C ASN A 410 13.37 28.18 -10.71
N ILE A 411 13.90 27.22 -9.98
CA ILE A 411 14.00 25.82 -10.43
C ILE A 411 12.78 25.05 -9.92
N VAL A 412 12.10 24.36 -10.86
CA VAL A 412 10.99 23.44 -10.58
C VAL A 412 11.35 22.05 -11.07
N VAL A 413 11.35 21.07 -10.16
CA VAL A 413 11.60 19.65 -10.48
C VAL A 413 10.31 18.87 -10.24
N ASP A 414 9.73 18.36 -11.31
CA ASP A 414 8.46 17.61 -11.26
C ASP A 414 8.71 16.10 -11.32
N GLY A 415 8.68 15.46 -10.16
CA GLY A 415 8.85 14.02 -10.03
C GLY A 415 7.64 13.18 -10.44
N ARG A 416 6.53 13.82 -10.84
CA ARG A 416 5.26 13.14 -11.17
C ARG A 416 4.67 13.53 -12.52
N ASN A 417 5.32 14.43 -13.24
CA ASN A 417 4.92 14.85 -14.59
C ASN A 417 3.51 15.43 -14.66
N ILE A 418 3.14 16.27 -13.68
CA ILE A 418 1.77 16.84 -13.61
C ILE A 418 1.67 18.30 -14.05
N TYR A 419 2.80 18.98 -14.23
CA TYR A 419 2.82 20.40 -14.60
C TYR A 419 3.06 20.61 -16.10
N ASP A 420 2.58 21.73 -16.63
CA ASP A 420 2.80 22.14 -18.01
C ASP A 420 4.15 22.84 -18.17
N ARG A 421 5.02 22.30 -19.04
CA ARG A 421 6.35 22.84 -19.31
C ARG A 421 6.27 24.25 -19.87
N LYS A 422 5.37 24.45 -20.88
CA LYS A 422 5.29 25.72 -21.60
C LYS A 422 4.86 26.86 -20.66
N GLU A 423 3.85 26.62 -19.82
CA GLU A 423 3.41 27.58 -18.80
C GLU A 423 4.56 28.00 -17.89
N LEU A 424 5.31 27.04 -17.34
CA LEU A 424 6.38 27.31 -16.40
C LEU A 424 7.57 28.03 -17.05
N GLU A 425 7.98 27.63 -18.25
CA GLU A 425 9.07 28.28 -19.00
C GLU A 425 8.68 29.70 -19.44
N GLU A 426 7.45 29.97 -19.85
CA GLU A 426 6.94 31.32 -20.16
C GLU A 426 6.93 32.22 -18.92
N MET A 427 6.77 31.66 -17.73
CA MET A 427 6.90 32.37 -16.46
C MET A 427 8.35 32.53 -15.98
N GLY A 428 9.34 32.00 -16.70
CA GLY A 428 10.76 32.13 -16.38
C GLY A 428 11.29 31.07 -15.40
N PHE A 429 10.56 30.02 -15.15
CA PHE A 429 11.08 28.88 -14.37
C PHE A 429 11.99 27.99 -15.20
N VAL A 430 13.01 27.44 -14.57
CA VAL A 430 13.81 26.33 -15.09
C VAL A 430 13.08 25.04 -14.70
N TYR A 431 12.31 24.50 -15.65
CA TYR A 431 11.49 23.33 -15.41
C TYR A 431 12.16 22.05 -15.88
N THR A 432 12.15 21.03 -15.04
CA THR A 432 12.61 19.67 -15.40
C THR A 432 11.64 18.62 -14.88
N ARG A 433 11.45 17.58 -15.68
CA ARG A 433 10.53 16.45 -15.38
C ARG A 433 11.18 15.14 -15.77
N ILE A 434 10.51 14.03 -15.52
CA ILE A 434 10.99 12.69 -15.79
C ILE A 434 10.59 12.27 -17.22
N GLY A 435 11.56 11.78 -18.02
CA GLY A 435 11.31 11.21 -19.34
C GLY A 435 11.15 12.22 -20.47
N GLU A 436 11.66 13.41 -20.28
CA GLU A 436 11.77 14.45 -21.30
C GLU A 436 13.04 15.28 -21.06
N LYS A 437 13.76 15.59 -22.15
CA LYS A 437 15.02 16.33 -22.08
C LYS A 437 14.79 17.82 -21.82
#